data_b48f87830e230c90068225e4962dcf4b
#
_entry.id   b48f87830e230c90068225e4962dcf4b
#
_cell.length_a   1.000
_cell.length_b   1.000
_cell.length_c   1.000
_cell.angle_alpha   90.00
_cell.angle_beta   90.00
_cell.angle_gamma   90.00
#
_symmetry.space_group_name_H-M   'P 1'
#
loop_
_entity.id
_entity.type
_entity.pdbx_description
1 polymer ?
#
loop_
_entity_poly.entity_id
_entity_poly.type
_entity_poly.pdbx_seq_one_letter_code
_entity_poly.pdbx_strand_id
1 'polypeptide(L)'
;QMDGAILVVAATDGPMPQTKEHVLLARQVGVPSIVVALNKADMVEDEELLELVELEVRELLSEYEFPGDDIPVVRVSALKALEGDSEWSETVLELMNEVDTYIPEPERETEKPFLMPIEDVFTADEIAEFDRRISGPRPVETG
;
A
#
# COMPACT_ATOMS: atom_id res chain seq x y z
N GLN A 1 -6.34 11.49 6.54
CA GLN A 1 -6.15 12.19 5.25
C GLN A 1 -5.07 11.46 4.45
N MET A 2 -5.43 11.01 3.25
CA MET A 2 -4.53 10.30 2.35
C MET A 2 -4.48 11.00 1.01
N ASP A 3 -3.27 11.20 0.48
CA ASP A 3 -3.05 11.87 -0.81
C ASP A 3 -2.95 10.88 -1.97
N GLY A 4 -2.76 9.61 -1.65
CA GLY A 4 -2.71 8.50 -2.57
C GLY A 4 -2.58 7.18 -1.83
N ALA A 5 -2.69 6.08 -2.54
CA ALA A 5 -2.53 4.74 -1.98
C ALA A 5 -1.81 3.80 -2.93
N ILE A 6 -1.12 2.83 -2.38
CA ILE A 6 -0.59 1.69 -3.10
C ILE A 6 -1.46 0.48 -2.72
N LEU A 7 -2.18 -0.05 -3.68
CA LEU A 7 -2.94 -1.28 -3.51
C LEU A 7 -2.05 -2.48 -3.81
N VAL A 8 -1.81 -3.31 -2.82
CA VAL A 8 -1.01 -4.52 -2.97
C VAL A 8 -1.92 -5.73 -3.20
N VAL A 9 -1.73 -6.41 -4.32
CA VAL A 9 -2.47 -7.61 -4.70
C VAL A 9 -1.48 -8.74 -4.98
N ALA A 10 -1.72 -9.92 -4.43
CA ALA A 10 -0.90 -11.09 -4.73
C ALA A 10 -1.24 -11.64 -6.12
N ALA A 11 -0.25 -11.72 -6.99
CA ALA A 11 -0.42 -12.26 -8.35
C ALA A 11 -0.86 -13.74 -8.36
N THR A 12 -0.51 -14.48 -7.32
CA THR A 12 -0.87 -15.90 -7.15
C THR A 12 -2.35 -16.12 -6.86
N ASP A 13 -2.98 -15.18 -6.17
CA ASP A 13 -4.36 -15.32 -5.68
C ASP A 13 -5.36 -14.42 -6.45
N GLY A 14 -4.87 -13.36 -7.07
CA GLY A 14 -5.71 -12.35 -7.68
C GLY A 14 -6.46 -11.49 -6.65
N PRO A 15 -7.45 -10.70 -7.09
CA PRO A 15 -8.26 -9.90 -6.18
C PRO A 15 -9.08 -10.78 -5.24
N MET A 16 -8.86 -10.62 -3.95
CA MET A 16 -9.58 -11.30 -2.88
C MET A 16 -10.71 -10.42 -2.32
N PRO A 17 -11.64 -10.98 -1.52
CA PRO A 17 -12.69 -10.17 -0.88
C PRO A 17 -12.15 -8.98 -0.09
N GLN A 18 -11.02 -9.15 0.59
CA GLN A 18 -10.35 -8.06 1.32
C GLN A 18 -9.87 -6.95 0.38
N THR A 19 -9.42 -7.28 -0.81
CA THR A 19 -9.03 -6.30 -1.83
C THR A 19 -10.19 -5.38 -2.18
N LYS A 20 -11.38 -5.94 -2.35
CA LYS A 20 -12.60 -5.19 -2.60
C LYS A 20 -12.95 -4.25 -1.45
N GLU A 21 -12.84 -4.74 -0.22
CA GLU A 21 -13.06 -3.94 0.99
C GLU A 21 -12.08 -2.76 1.07
N HIS A 22 -10.80 -2.99 0.77
CA HIS A 22 -9.79 -1.93 0.76
C HIS A 22 -10.05 -0.88 -0.31
N VAL A 23 -10.46 -1.29 -1.51
CA VAL A 23 -10.80 -0.36 -2.60
C VAL A 23 -12.03 0.46 -2.23
N LEU A 24 -13.06 -0.18 -1.69
CA LEU A 24 -14.26 0.50 -1.21
C LEU A 24 -13.94 1.52 -0.12
N LEU A 25 -13.11 1.13 0.86
CA LEU A 25 -12.67 2.03 1.92
C LEU A 25 -11.89 3.23 1.37
N ALA A 26 -10.96 2.98 0.45
CA ALA A 26 -10.21 4.05 -0.22
C ALA A 26 -11.15 5.04 -0.92
N ARG A 27 -12.20 4.55 -1.55
CA ARG A 27 -13.23 5.38 -2.18
C ARG A 27 -14.00 6.21 -1.16
N GLN A 28 -14.41 5.59 -0.05
CA GLN A 28 -15.18 6.25 1.01
C GLN A 28 -14.39 7.35 1.72
N VAL A 29 -13.10 7.16 1.97
CA VAL A 29 -12.24 8.18 2.59
C VAL A 29 -11.73 9.22 1.58
N GLY A 30 -12.06 9.07 0.31
CA GLY A 30 -11.73 10.05 -0.72
C GLY A 30 -10.28 10.05 -1.18
N VAL A 31 -9.62 8.88 -1.21
CA VAL A 31 -8.27 8.75 -1.80
C VAL A 31 -8.31 9.14 -3.28
N PRO A 32 -7.56 10.16 -3.70
CA PRO A 32 -7.68 10.69 -5.06
C PRO A 32 -7.01 9.82 -6.12
N SER A 33 -5.95 9.10 -5.77
CA SER A 33 -5.16 8.31 -6.73
C SER A 33 -4.66 7.02 -6.10
N ILE A 34 -4.69 5.93 -6.88
CA ILE A 34 -4.20 4.61 -6.48
C ILE A 34 -3.19 4.12 -7.51
N VAL A 35 -2.10 3.51 -7.04
CA VAL A 35 -1.14 2.74 -7.84
C VAL A 35 -1.23 1.29 -7.37
N VAL A 36 -1.15 0.34 -8.29
CA VAL A 36 -1.25 -1.09 -7.96
C VAL A 36 0.13 -1.74 -7.97
N ALA A 37 0.46 -2.44 -6.91
CA ALA A 37 1.62 -3.32 -6.83
C ALA A 37 1.14 -4.78 -6.89
N LEU A 38 1.42 -5.44 -7.99
CA LEU A 38 1.13 -6.85 -8.20
C LEU A 38 2.28 -7.67 -7.62
N ASN A 39 2.17 -8.06 -6.36
CA ASN A 39 3.21 -8.74 -5.60
C ASN A 39 3.25 -10.24 -5.87
N LYS A 40 4.33 -10.90 -5.52
CA LYS A 40 4.59 -12.33 -5.77
C LYS A 40 4.58 -12.69 -7.26
N ALA A 41 4.89 -11.73 -8.12
CA ALA A 41 4.94 -11.96 -9.57
C ALA A 41 6.03 -12.98 -9.98
N ASP A 42 7.06 -13.16 -9.16
CA ASP A 42 8.11 -14.18 -9.33
C ASP A 42 7.59 -15.62 -9.21
N MET A 43 6.49 -15.83 -8.50
CA MET A 43 5.86 -17.14 -8.28
C MET A 43 4.92 -17.55 -9.40
N VAL A 44 4.59 -16.66 -10.31
CA VAL A 44 3.72 -16.92 -11.47
C VAL A 44 4.58 -16.93 -12.72
N GLU A 45 4.77 -18.11 -13.30
CA GLU A 45 5.59 -18.30 -14.51
C GLU A 45 4.82 -18.00 -15.79
N ASP A 46 3.49 -18.11 -15.75
CA ASP A 46 2.62 -17.87 -16.89
C ASP A 46 2.24 -16.39 -17.00
N GLU A 47 2.74 -15.72 -18.02
CA GLU A 47 2.47 -14.31 -18.27
C GLU A 47 1.00 -14.03 -18.58
N GLU A 48 0.28 -14.97 -19.18
CA GLU A 48 -1.15 -14.84 -19.43
C GLU A 48 -1.96 -14.78 -18.14
N LEU A 49 -1.54 -15.52 -17.12
CA LEU A 49 -2.16 -15.45 -15.79
C LEU A 49 -1.91 -14.09 -15.11
N LEU A 50 -0.72 -13.53 -15.26
CA LEU A 50 -0.40 -12.19 -14.76
C LEU A 50 -1.26 -11.11 -15.43
N GLU A 51 -1.41 -11.19 -16.73
CA GLU A 51 -2.27 -10.29 -17.51
C GLU A 51 -3.74 -10.40 -17.09
N LEU A 52 -4.21 -11.62 -16.85
CA LEU A 52 -5.58 -11.86 -16.38
C LEU A 52 -5.82 -11.23 -15.00
N VAL A 53 -4.90 -11.42 -14.07
CA VAL A 53 -5.00 -10.83 -12.72
C VAL A 53 -4.95 -9.30 -12.81
N GLU A 54 -4.09 -8.75 -13.63
CA GLU A 54 -4.04 -7.31 -13.88
C GLU A 54 -5.36 -6.77 -14.42
N LEU A 55 -5.97 -7.46 -15.37
CA LEU A 55 -7.27 -7.10 -15.93
C LEU A 55 -8.37 -7.14 -14.86
N GLU A 56 -8.39 -8.18 -14.05
CA GLU A 56 -9.37 -8.30 -12.95
C GLU A 56 -9.23 -7.17 -11.93
N VAL A 57 -8.02 -6.76 -11.60
CA VAL A 57 -7.76 -5.62 -10.69
C VAL A 57 -8.24 -4.31 -11.33
N ARG A 58 -7.98 -4.11 -12.62
CA ARG A 58 -8.44 -2.92 -13.35
C ARG A 58 -9.96 -2.83 -13.42
N GLU A 59 -10.64 -3.95 -13.66
CA GLU A 59 -12.10 -4.03 -13.65
C GLU A 59 -12.66 -3.72 -12.27
N LEU A 60 -12.06 -4.26 -11.21
CA LEU A 60 -12.44 -3.97 -9.83
C LEU A 60 -12.32 -2.48 -9.50
N LEU A 61 -11.22 -1.85 -9.87
CA LEU A 61 -11.01 -0.41 -9.66
C LEU A 61 -12.04 0.42 -10.43
N SER A 62 -12.34 0.04 -11.66
CA SER A 62 -13.36 0.72 -12.48
C SER A 62 -14.77 0.58 -11.89
N GLU A 63 -15.10 -0.56 -11.28
CA GLU A 63 -16.35 -0.80 -10.59
C GLU A 63 -16.56 0.17 -9.42
N TYR A 64 -15.50 0.54 -8.73
CA TYR A 64 -15.53 1.51 -7.63
C TYR A 64 -15.20 2.94 -8.05
N GLU A 65 -15.38 3.26 -9.34
CA GLU A 65 -15.23 4.60 -9.90
C GLU A 65 -13.80 5.16 -9.91
N PHE A 66 -12.80 4.31 -9.82
CA PHE A 66 -11.42 4.66 -10.11
C PHE A 66 -11.12 4.48 -11.61
N PRO A 67 -10.19 5.26 -12.20
CA PRO A 67 -9.83 5.13 -13.62
C PRO A 67 -8.95 3.89 -13.87
N GLY A 68 -9.52 2.69 -13.76
CA GLY A 68 -8.81 1.42 -13.82
C GLY A 68 -7.92 1.23 -15.04
N ASP A 69 -8.30 1.77 -16.19
CA ASP A 69 -7.50 1.68 -17.41
C ASP A 69 -6.24 2.56 -17.38
N ASP A 70 -6.29 3.66 -16.63
CA ASP A 70 -5.18 4.62 -16.54
C ASP A 70 -4.26 4.35 -15.34
N ILE A 71 -4.70 3.57 -14.37
CA ILE A 71 -3.95 3.27 -13.15
C ILE A 71 -2.72 2.42 -13.48
N PRO A 72 -1.51 2.85 -13.06
CA PRO A 72 -0.31 2.04 -13.24
C PRO A 72 -0.36 0.77 -12.39
N VAL A 73 -0.06 -0.36 -13.02
CA VAL A 73 0.10 -1.66 -12.35
C VAL A 73 1.54 -2.11 -12.53
N VAL A 74 2.27 -2.26 -11.44
CA VAL A 74 3.66 -2.70 -11.46
C VAL A 74 3.76 -4.09 -10.89
N ARG A 75 4.41 -4.99 -11.62
CA ARG A 75 4.67 -6.37 -11.20
C ARG A 75 5.92 -6.38 -10.34
N VAL A 76 5.79 -6.80 -9.09
CA VAL A 76 6.88 -6.78 -8.11
C VAL A 76 7.01 -8.11 -7.36
N SER A 77 8.18 -8.35 -6.80
CA SER A 77 8.39 -9.37 -5.78
C SER A 77 9.15 -8.74 -4.62
N ALA A 78 8.43 -8.41 -3.57
CA ALA A 78 9.02 -7.76 -2.40
C ALA A 78 10.05 -8.65 -1.71
N LEU A 79 9.80 -9.97 -1.65
CA LEU A 79 10.75 -10.92 -1.08
C LEU A 79 12.06 -10.97 -1.86
N LYS A 80 12.00 -11.12 -3.18
CA LYS A 80 13.19 -11.16 -4.03
C LYS A 80 13.97 -9.84 -4.01
N ALA A 81 13.27 -8.72 -4.00
CA ALA A 81 13.89 -7.41 -3.86
C ALA A 81 14.63 -7.27 -2.51
N LEU A 82 14.02 -7.75 -1.43
CA LEU A 82 14.62 -7.76 -0.09
C LEU A 82 15.86 -8.67 -0.02
N GLU A 83 15.87 -9.79 -0.72
CA GLU A 83 17.01 -10.70 -0.82
C GLU A 83 18.16 -10.15 -1.67
N GLY A 84 17.98 -9.02 -2.34
CA GLY A 84 18.99 -8.34 -3.13
C GLY A 84 19.01 -8.71 -4.61
N ASP A 85 17.95 -9.31 -5.13
CA ASP A 85 17.80 -9.56 -6.56
C ASP A 85 17.68 -8.23 -7.32
N SER A 86 18.60 -8.00 -8.25
CA SER A 86 18.68 -6.72 -8.97
C SER A 86 17.49 -6.49 -9.91
N GLU A 87 16.98 -7.53 -10.55
CA GLU A 87 15.82 -7.44 -11.44
C GLU A 87 14.56 -7.01 -10.68
N TRP A 88 14.29 -7.66 -9.54
CA TRP A 88 13.14 -7.34 -8.71
C TRP A 88 13.29 -6.04 -7.92
N SER A 89 14.51 -5.68 -7.58
CA SER A 89 14.80 -4.36 -6.99
C SER A 89 14.50 -3.22 -7.95
N GLU A 90 14.76 -3.39 -9.24
CA GLU A 90 14.40 -2.42 -10.29
C GLU A 90 12.88 -2.27 -10.41
N THR A 91 12.11 -3.34 -10.26
CA THR A 91 10.63 -3.25 -10.30
C THR A 91 10.08 -2.46 -9.13
N VAL A 92 10.68 -2.55 -7.95
CA VAL A 92 10.29 -1.73 -6.78
C VAL A 92 10.61 -0.25 -7.02
N LEU A 93 11.76 0.04 -7.65
CA LEU A 93 12.11 1.41 -8.04
C LEU A 93 11.13 1.95 -9.10
N GLU A 94 10.70 1.13 -10.04
CA GLU A 94 9.65 1.47 -11.01
C GLU A 94 8.34 1.79 -10.31
N LEU A 95 7.94 1.01 -9.31
CA LEU A 95 6.77 1.29 -8.49
C LEU A 95 6.87 2.67 -7.81
N MET A 96 8.02 2.99 -7.24
CA MET A 96 8.25 4.29 -6.62
C MET A 96 8.20 5.43 -7.65
N ASN A 97 8.73 5.21 -8.85
CA ASN A 97 8.65 6.17 -9.94
C ASN A 97 7.19 6.41 -10.38
N GLU A 98 6.38 5.37 -10.47
CA GLU A 98 4.95 5.51 -10.77
C GLU A 98 4.19 6.25 -9.66
N VAL A 99 4.55 6.03 -8.40
CA VAL A 99 4.00 6.82 -7.28
C VAL A 99 4.34 8.30 -7.45
N ASP A 100 5.60 8.62 -7.77
CA ASP A 100 6.05 10.01 -7.94
C ASP A 100 5.40 10.71 -9.15
N THR A 101 5.12 9.97 -10.23
CA THR A 101 4.59 10.55 -11.48
C THR A 101 3.07 10.53 -11.55
N TYR A 102 2.43 9.50 -11.04
CA TYR A 102 0.97 9.32 -11.14
C TYR A 102 0.21 9.96 -9.98
N ILE A 103 0.72 9.85 -8.75
CA ILE A 103 0.12 10.49 -7.58
C ILE A 103 0.62 11.93 -7.51
N PRO A 104 -0.26 12.94 -7.66
CA PRO A 104 0.18 14.33 -7.64
C PRO A 104 0.67 14.73 -6.25
N GLU A 105 1.64 15.64 -6.22
CA GLU A 105 2.07 16.26 -4.98
C GLU A 105 0.90 17.00 -4.32
N PRO A 106 0.61 16.73 -3.04
CA PRO A 106 -0.52 17.35 -2.37
C PRO A 106 -0.30 18.86 -2.17
N GLU A 107 -1.30 19.66 -2.48
CA GLU A 107 -1.33 21.05 -2.10
C GLU A 107 -1.57 21.18 -0.60
N ARG A 108 -0.56 21.62 0.12
CA ARG A 108 -0.66 21.81 1.56
C ARG A 108 -1.04 23.25 1.86
N GLU A 109 -2.10 23.42 2.64
CA GLU A 109 -2.55 24.73 3.11
C GLU A 109 -1.71 25.19 4.31
N THR A 110 -0.47 25.60 4.04
CA THR A 110 0.48 25.98 5.09
C THR A 110 0.12 27.27 5.81
N GLU A 111 -0.75 28.11 5.22
CA GLU A 111 -1.20 29.38 5.79
C GLU A 111 -2.43 29.25 6.70
N LYS A 112 -3.10 28.09 6.70
CA LYS A 112 -4.25 27.85 7.57
C LYS A 112 -3.81 27.46 8.98
N PRO A 113 -4.65 27.70 9.99
CA PRO A 113 -4.40 27.25 11.36
C PRO A 113 -4.17 25.74 11.41
N PHE A 114 -3.33 25.32 12.35
CA PHE A 114 -3.05 23.90 12.60
C PHE A 114 -4.34 23.14 12.87
N LEU A 115 -4.50 22.02 12.17
CA LEU A 115 -5.62 21.08 12.37
C LEU A 115 -5.06 19.68 12.51
N MET A 116 -5.40 19.03 13.61
CA MET A 116 -5.07 17.64 13.85
C MET A 116 -6.33 16.91 14.30
N PRO A 117 -6.90 16.00 13.48
CA PRO A 117 -8.00 15.15 13.92
C PRO A 117 -7.53 14.26 15.06
N ILE A 118 -8.34 14.19 16.12
CA ILE A 118 -8.07 13.31 17.26
C ILE A 118 -8.87 12.03 17.05
N GLU A 119 -8.18 10.91 16.86
CA GLU A 119 -8.81 9.60 16.68
C GLU A 119 -8.95 8.85 18.01
N ASP A 120 -7.98 9.03 18.88
CA ASP A 120 -7.99 8.38 20.20
C ASP A 120 -7.24 9.21 21.25
N VAL A 121 -7.52 8.95 22.50
CA VAL A 121 -6.88 9.60 23.65
C VAL A 121 -6.44 8.53 24.64
N PHE A 122 -5.14 8.47 24.91
CA PHE A 122 -4.54 7.50 25.81
C PHE A 122 -4.06 8.17 27.09
N THR A 123 -4.23 7.48 28.20
CA THR A 123 -3.61 7.88 29.47
C THR A 123 -2.12 7.49 29.47
N ALA A 124 -1.35 8.11 30.35
CA ALA A 124 0.06 7.78 30.51
C ALA A 124 0.30 6.30 30.85
N ASP A 125 -0.62 5.69 31.61
CA ASP A 125 -0.54 4.27 31.98
C ASP A 125 -0.81 3.35 30.79
N GLU A 126 -1.77 3.67 29.95
CA GLU A 126 -2.07 2.93 28.71
C GLU A 126 -0.92 2.99 27.72
N ILE A 127 -0.27 4.14 27.57
CA ILE A 127 0.91 4.31 26.73
C ILE A 127 2.07 3.46 27.27
N ALA A 128 2.30 3.46 28.59
CA ALA A 128 3.35 2.67 29.20
C ALA A 128 3.11 1.16 29.07
N GLU A 129 1.86 0.71 29.12
CA GLU A 129 1.50 -0.69 28.88
C GLU A 129 1.73 -1.10 27.43
N PHE A 130 1.37 -0.25 26.47
CA PHE A 130 1.58 -0.47 25.04
C PHE A 130 3.08 -0.58 24.72
N ASP A 131 3.91 0.32 25.26
CA ASP A 131 5.38 0.28 25.10
C ASP A 131 5.98 -1.01 25.65
N ARG A 132 5.49 -1.49 26.80
CA ARG A 132 5.92 -2.78 27.36
C ARG A 132 5.57 -3.98 26.48
N ARG A 133 4.42 -3.96 25.79
CA ARG A 133 3.99 -5.03 24.89
C ARG A 133 4.86 -5.09 23.63
N ILE A 134 5.24 -3.94 23.08
CA ILE A 134 6.06 -3.84 21.88
C ILE A 134 7.53 -4.13 22.19
N SER A 135 8.06 -3.55 23.27
CA SER A 135 9.48 -3.64 23.61
C SER A 135 9.87 -4.97 24.27
N GLY A 136 8.89 -5.74 24.74
CA GLY A 136 9.15 -6.96 25.50
C GLY A 136 9.85 -6.70 26.86
N PRO A 137 10.13 -7.73 27.65
CA PRO A 137 10.86 -7.55 28.89
C PRO A 137 12.27 -7.06 28.58
N ARG A 138 12.64 -5.89 29.11
CA ARG A 138 14.02 -5.39 29.01
C ARG A 138 14.96 -6.41 29.63
N PRO A 139 16.09 -6.74 28.94
CA PRO A 139 17.10 -7.58 29.57
C PRO A 139 17.53 -6.92 30.90
N VAL A 140 17.45 -7.69 31.96
CA VAL A 140 17.98 -7.24 33.24
C VAL A 140 19.48 -7.06 33.06
N GLU A 141 19.94 -5.83 33.09
CA GLU A 141 21.39 -5.60 33.15
C GLU A 141 21.87 -6.17 34.49
N THR A 142 22.48 -7.34 34.43
CA THR A 142 23.27 -7.87 35.52
C THR A 142 24.55 -7.07 35.52
N GLY A 143 24.57 -6.03 36.32
CA GLY A 143 25.79 -5.27 36.62
C GLY A 143 26.81 -6.08 37.41
#